data_8ffbe72c818cd7c59e10d989eaabddbd
#
_entry.id   8ffbe72c818cd7c59e10d989eaabddbd
#
_cell.length_a   1.000
_cell.length_b   1.000
_cell.length_c   1.000
_cell.angle_alpha   90.00
_cell.angle_beta   90.00
_cell.angle_gamma   90.00
#
_symmetry.space_group_name_H-M   'P 1'
#
loop_
_entity.id
_entity.type
_entity.pdbx_description
1 polymer ?
#
loop_
_entity_poly.entity_id
_entity_poly.type
_entity_poly.pdbx_seq_one_letter_code
_entity_poly.pdbx_strand_id
1 'polypeptide(L)'
;MYKRQAVKSSVDLISSIVAGLPIELFEVGEDGEINKITDDKRLFLLNLEPNQLSNAYTSKKAMIEDFILDGTGYMYVNKNRNEILSLVQVDSSHISYMSNFDVLNPDLQLLVNGTRKELFDFIIVSSGTTPYTSKGIIQNNKELLGTMLLSLGQEKRLSSTGGVNRGILKATNKLSQDAINALKVAWKSLYSSEDNNNAIVLNNGIDFQTVSSNSKDMQLNENKRLNSKLVYEMFNIPSDMLEGQANEETFNTFVKMSINPILTNLELALNKTLLRENEKGKLFFKVNTDELERSDMEKRFKAYEIALKNSIFTIDEVRQKENMNKLPKIGKLIRLSLADVLFDSATGKVFNTNTSTTTNLIDGEETPQLGTGGEIENEVNEFTA
;
A
#
# COMPACT_ATOMS: atom_id res chain seq x y z
N MET A 1 -12.48 -18.96 11.95
CA MET A 1 -11.65 -19.19 10.75
C MET A 1 -11.74 -18.03 9.77
N TYR A 2 -12.92 -17.65 9.27
CA TYR A 2 -13.11 -16.57 8.27
C TYR A 2 -12.53 -15.20 8.65
N LYS A 3 -12.63 -14.76 9.90
CA LYS A 3 -12.16 -13.44 10.35
C LYS A 3 -10.63 -13.35 10.49
N ARG A 4 -9.98 -14.45 10.91
CA ARG A 4 -8.50 -14.57 10.79
C ARG A 4 -8.07 -14.57 9.32
N GLN A 5 -8.88 -15.17 8.45
CA GLN A 5 -8.60 -15.21 7.02
C GLN A 5 -8.75 -13.83 6.37
N ALA A 6 -9.78 -13.04 6.71
CA ALA A 6 -9.96 -11.69 6.18
C ALA A 6 -8.76 -10.77 6.53
N VAL A 7 -8.34 -10.75 7.81
CA VAL A 7 -7.16 -10.00 8.23
C VAL A 7 -5.91 -10.47 7.47
N LYS A 8 -5.69 -11.79 7.44
CA LYS A 8 -4.53 -12.36 6.73
C LYS A 8 -4.55 -12.00 5.24
N SER A 9 -5.70 -12.16 4.58
CA SER A 9 -5.83 -11.84 3.15
C SER A 9 -5.61 -10.36 2.87
N SER A 10 -6.09 -9.46 3.75
CA SER A 10 -5.87 -8.03 3.61
C SER A 10 -4.40 -7.65 3.76
N VAL A 11 -3.73 -8.18 4.78
CA VAL A 11 -2.29 -7.94 5.01
C VAL A 11 -1.48 -8.52 3.86
N ASP A 12 -1.79 -9.74 3.42
CA ASP A 12 -1.10 -10.42 2.32
C ASP A 12 -1.27 -9.67 0.99
N LEU A 13 -2.46 -9.15 0.71
CA LEU A 13 -2.72 -8.34 -0.47
C LEU A 13 -1.86 -7.07 -0.49
N ILE A 14 -1.91 -6.26 0.58
CA ILE A 14 -1.18 -5.00 0.65
C ILE A 14 0.34 -5.26 0.63
N SER A 15 0.82 -6.19 1.46
CA SER A 15 2.25 -6.48 1.57
C SER A 15 2.82 -7.06 0.27
N SER A 16 2.04 -7.89 -0.45
CA SER A 16 2.45 -8.47 -1.73
C SER A 16 2.55 -7.42 -2.83
N ILE A 17 1.59 -6.50 -2.90
CA ILE A 17 1.64 -5.38 -3.86
C ILE A 17 2.87 -4.51 -3.61
N VAL A 18 3.06 -4.03 -2.38
CA VAL A 18 4.20 -3.17 -2.03
C VAL A 18 5.53 -3.87 -2.24
N ALA A 19 5.66 -5.15 -1.86
CA ALA A 19 6.88 -5.92 -2.03
C ALA A 19 7.24 -6.21 -3.49
N GLY A 20 6.23 -6.29 -4.37
CA GLY A 20 6.41 -6.53 -5.80
C GLY A 20 6.95 -5.33 -6.56
N LEU A 21 6.78 -4.11 -6.03
CA LEU A 21 7.22 -2.90 -6.72
C LEU A 21 8.75 -2.76 -6.67
N PRO A 22 9.37 -2.42 -7.82
CA PRO A 22 10.80 -2.15 -7.88
C PRO A 22 11.14 -0.79 -7.27
N ILE A 23 12.28 -0.73 -6.59
CA ILE A 23 12.84 0.50 -6.02
C ILE A 23 13.88 1.02 -7.00
N GLU A 24 13.82 2.29 -7.30
CA GLU A 24 14.71 2.99 -8.23
C GLU A 24 15.51 4.06 -7.49
N LEU A 25 16.68 4.38 -8.03
CA LEU A 25 17.58 5.43 -7.53
C LEU A 25 17.74 6.49 -8.59
N PHE A 26 17.56 7.73 -8.21
CA PHE A 26 17.67 8.88 -9.09
C PHE A 26 18.72 9.85 -8.58
N GLU A 27 19.37 10.54 -9.52
CA GLU A 27 20.29 11.66 -9.26
C GLU A 27 19.69 12.95 -9.80
N VAL A 28 19.74 13.99 -8.99
CA VAL A 28 19.38 15.35 -9.39
C VAL A 28 20.63 16.08 -9.81
N GLY A 29 20.79 16.37 -11.10
CA GLY A 29 21.88 17.14 -11.66
C GLY A 29 21.82 18.62 -11.27
N GLU A 30 22.90 19.36 -11.51
CA GLU A 30 23.01 20.81 -11.19
C GLU A 30 21.96 21.64 -11.92
N ASP A 31 21.57 21.23 -13.12
CA ASP A 31 20.51 21.87 -13.93
C ASP A 31 19.09 21.42 -13.58
N GLY A 32 18.92 20.64 -12.50
CA GLY A 32 17.64 20.05 -12.11
C GLY A 32 17.20 18.88 -13.00
N GLU A 33 18.13 18.33 -13.79
CA GLU A 33 17.88 17.09 -14.54
C GLU A 33 17.83 15.89 -13.60
N ILE A 34 16.89 14.99 -13.86
CA ILE A 34 16.72 13.78 -13.08
C ILE A 34 17.22 12.61 -13.91
N ASN A 35 18.31 11.98 -13.44
CA ASN A 35 18.92 10.85 -14.10
C ASN A 35 18.70 9.59 -13.27
N LYS A 36 18.25 8.50 -13.91
CA LYS A 36 18.07 7.21 -13.27
C LYS A 36 19.42 6.49 -13.20
N ILE A 37 19.80 6.09 -11.98
CA ILE A 37 20.99 5.27 -11.73
C ILE A 37 20.58 3.81 -11.77
N THR A 38 21.25 3.00 -12.59
CA THR A 38 20.97 1.56 -12.73
C THR A 38 22.05 0.68 -12.14
N ASP A 39 23.28 1.17 -12.02
CA ASP A 39 24.44 0.42 -11.53
C ASP A 39 24.79 0.86 -10.11
N ASP A 40 23.96 0.46 -9.14
CA ASP A 40 24.20 0.69 -7.72
C ASP A 40 23.93 -0.59 -6.94
N LYS A 41 24.87 -1.00 -6.11
CA LYS A 41 24.78 -2.21 -5.27
C LYS A 41 23.55 -2.20 -4.37
N ARG A 42 23.12 -1.02 -3.92
CA ARG A 42 21.92 -0.87 -3.07
C ARG A 42 20.65 -1.31 -3.80
N LEU A 43 20.55 -1.04 -5.10
CA LEU A 43 19.42 -1.49 -5.92
C LEU A 43 19.37 -3.02 -6.06
N PHE A 44 20.54 -3.65 -6.21
CA PHE A 44 20.62 -5.12 -6.24
C PHE A 44 20.11 -5.72 -4.93
N LEU A 45 20.54 -5.19 -3.79
CA LEU A 45 20.09 -5.64 -2.47
C LEU A 45 18.60 -5.39 -2.23
N LEU A 46 18.06 -4.27 -2.72
CA LEU A 46 16.64 -3.91 -2.51
C LEU A 46 15.68 -4.63 -3.44
N ASN A 47 16.12 -5.05 -4.64
CA ASN A 47 15.23 -5.61 -5.66
C ASN A 47 15.45 -7.09 -5.95
N LEU A 48 16.64 -7.62 -5.69
CA LEU A 48 16.97 -9.00 -6.04
C LEU A 48 17.36 -9.83 -4.81
N GLU A 49 18.52 -9.60 -4.25
CA GLU A 49 19.11 -10.46 -3.21
C GLU A 49 19.62 -9.63 -2.02
N PRO A 50 18.80 -9.42 -0.99
CA PRO A 50 19.20 -8.67 0.21
C PRO A 50 20.25 -9.40 1.05
N ASN A 51 20.21 -10.74 1.06
CA ASN A 51 21.12 -11.60 1.80
C ASN A 51 21.06 -13.05 1.25
N GLN A 52 21.93 -13.92 1.77
CA GLN A 52 22.02 -15.31 1.32
C GLN A 52 20.80 -16.20 1.69
N LEU A 53 19.92 -15.74 2.59
CA LEU A 53 18.81 -16.56 3.13
C LEU A 53 17.47 -16.24 2.49
N SER A 54 17.28 -15.01 2.00
CA SER A 54 15.99 -14.52 1.50
C SER A 54 16.15 -13.68 0.25
N ASN A 55 15.13 -13.68 -0.59
CA ASN A 55 15.02 -12.77 -1.73
C ASN A 55 14.41 -11.41 -1.31
N ALA A 56 14.56 -10.41 -2.16
CA ALA A 56 14.11 -9.06 -1.88
C ALA A 56 12.58 -8.96 -1.68
N TYR A 57 11.81 -9.71 -2.49
CA TYR A 57 10.36 -9.75 -2.35
C TYR A 57 9.93 -10.24 -0.97
N THR A 58 10.45 -11.38 -0.52
CA THR A 58 10.10 -11.98 0.77
C THR A 58 10.48 -11.08 1.94
N SER A 59 11.69 -10.47 1.88
CA SER A 59 12.17 -9.57 2.93
C SER A 59 11.35 -8.28 3.01
N LYS A 60 11.04 -7.66 1.87
CA LYS A 60 10.16 -6.48 1.82
C LYS A 60 8.76 -6.83 2.33
N LYS A 61 8.20 -7.95 1.87
CA LYS A 61 6.88 -8.41 2.29
C LYS A 61 6.79 -8.56 3.80
N ALA A 62 7.72 -9.28 4.42
CA ALA A 62 7.75 -9.48 5.86
C ALA A 62 7.87 -8.15 6.63
N MET A 63 8.73 -7.23 6.18
CA MET A 63 8.86 -5.91 6.79
C MET A 63 7.54 -5.10 6.73
N ILE A 64 6.82 -5.17 5.61
CA ILE A 64 5.54 -4.47 5.45
C ILE A 64 4.42 -5.16 6.25
N GLU A 65 4.44 -6.50 6.38
CA GLU A 65 3.52 -7.22 7.26
C GLU A 65 3.67 -6.78 8.71
N ASP A 66 4.90 -6.70 9.22
CA ASP A 66 5.20 -6.20 10.57
C ASP A 66 4.75 -4.74 10.73
N PHE A 67 5.02 -3.89 9.74
CA PHE A 67 4.55 -2.50 9.74
C PHE A 67 3.02 -2.40 9.85
N ILE A 68 2.28 -3.19 9.10
CA ILE A 68 0.81 -3.17 9.13
C ILE A 68 0.29 -3.71 10.46
N LEU A 69 0.81 -4.83 10.93
CA LEU A 69 0.29 -5.54 12.11
C LEU A 69 0.68 -4.85 13.41
N ASP A 70 1.96 -4.48 13.56
CA ASP A 70 2.54 -3.97 14.80
C ASP A 70 2.81 -2.45 14.75
N GLY A 71 2.71 -1.85 13.57
CA GLY A 71 2.91 -0.42 13.35
C GLY A 71 4.35 -0.03 13.04
N THR A 72 5.29 -0.98 13.06
CA THR A 72 6.69 -0.72 12.70
C THR A 72 7.32 -1.93 12.05
N GLY A 73 7.93 -1.72 10.88
CA GLY A 73 8.72 -2.72 10.17
C GLY A 73 10.21 -2.38 10.20
N TYR A 74 11.06 -3.40 10.34
CA TYR A 74 12.50 -3.23 10.52
C TYR A 74 13.29 -4.02 9.50
N MET A 75 14.33 -3.38 8.95
CA MET A 75 15.34 -4.05 8.14
C MET A 75 16.72 -3.58 8.59
N TYR A 76 17.52 -4.49 9.10
CA TYR A 76 18.89 -4.24 9.52
C TYR A 76 19.80 -4.10 8.30
N VAL A 77 20.60 -3.05 8.26
CA VAL A 77 21.59 -2.75 7.23
C VAL A 77 22.96 -3.15 7.74
N ASN A 78 23.43 -4.30 7.30
CA ASN A 78 24.77 -4.76 7.64
C ASN A 78 25.79 -3.99 6.82
N LYS A 79 26.62 -3.21 7.52
CA LYS A 79 27.61 -2.32 6.92
C LYS A 79 29.02 -2.74 7.35
N ASN A 80 29.95 -2.66 6.42
CA ASN A 80 31.37 -2.70 6.72
C ASN A 80 31.96 -1.33 6.32
N ARG A 81 32.25 -0.47 7.33
CA ARG A 81 32.58 0.94 7.11
C ARG A 81 31.44 1.64 6.33
N ASN A 82 31.74 2.05 5.11
CA ASN A 82 30.80 2.77 4.22
C ASN A 82 30.12 1.88 3.16
N GLU A 83 30.44 0.58 3.17
CA GLU A 83 29.86 -0.37 2.20
C GLU A 83 28.74 -1.17 2.82
N ILE A 84 27.58 -1.20 2.16
CA ILE A 84 26.45 -2.03 2.56
C ILE A 84 26.70 -3.44 2.01
N LEU A 85 26.74 -4.42 2.90
CA LEU A 85 26.99 -5.82 2.57
C LEU A 85 25.71 -6.60 2.36
N SER A 86 24.73 -6.42 3.22
CA SER A 86 23.46 -7.14 3.18
C SER A 86 22.36 -6.39 3.93
N LEU A 87 21.12 -6.74 3.61
CA LEU A 87 19.92 -6.28 4.30
C LEU A 87 19.23 -7.49 4.95
N VAL A 88 18.86 -7.38 6.22
CA VAL A 88 18.23 -8.48 6.96
C VAL A 88 16.95 -7.97 7.61
N GLN A 89 15.80 -8.53 7.22
CA GLN A 89 14.55 -8.24 7.91
C GLN A 89 14.62 -8.76 9.35
N VAL A 90 14.15 -7.96 10.29
CA VAL A 90 14.11 -8.29 11.71
C VAL A 90 12.67 -8.17 12.18
N ASP A 91 12.13 -9.29 12.69
CA ASP A 91 10.77 -9.36 13.24
C ASP A 91 10.63 -8.37 14.41
N SER A 92 9.53 -7.64 14.45
CA SER A 92 9.22 -6.65 15.49
C SER A 92 9.25 -7.22 16.90
N SER A 93 8.95 -8.52 17.08
CA SER A 93 8.99 -9.21 18.36
C SER A 93 10.38 -9.32 18.99
N HIS A 94 11.43 -9.22 18.18
CA HIS A 94 12.83 -9.22 18.63
C HIS A 94 13.36 -7.85 18.98
N ILE A 95 12.58 -6.79 18.70
CA ILE A 95 12.97 -5.39 18.90
C ILE A 95 12.38 -4.87 20.23
N SER A 96 13.21 -4.21 20.99
CA SER A 96 12.79 -3.44 22.17
C SER A 96 13.52 -2.10 22.19
N TYR A 97 12.95 -1.14 22.90
CA TYR A 97 13.49 0.20 23.00
C TYR A 97 13.78 0.57 24.45
N MET A 98 14.90 1.24 24.66
CA MET A 98 15.21 1.92 25.90
C MET A 98 15.25 3.42 25.60
N SER A 99 14.51 4.22 26.36
CA SER A 99 14.42 5.67 26.19
C SER A 99 14.65 6.38 27.53
N ASN A 100 15.24 7.57 27.45
CA ASN A 100 15.34 8.48 28.59
C ASN A 100 14.02 9.20 28.91
N PHE A 101 12.96 8.99 28.10
CA PHE A 101 11.65 9.66 28.18
C PHE A 101 11.70 11.20 28.11
N ASP A 102 12.81 11.78 27.70
CA ASP A 102 12.88 13.22 27.42
C ASP A 102 12.17 13.50 26.07
N VAL A 103 11.18 14.40 26.11
CA VAL A 103 10.37 14.73 24.94
C VAL A 103 11.12 15.63 23.95
N LEU A 104 12.01 16.48 24.47
CA LEU A 104 12.75 17.45 23.65
C LEU A 104 14.06 16.87 23.10
N ASN A 105 14.73 16.06 23.93
CA ASN A 105 15.99 15.40 23.56
C ASN A 105 15.89 13.89 23.81
N PRO A 106 15.13 13.17 22.97
CA PRO A 106 14.94 11.75 23.15
C PRO A 106 16.26 10.99 22.88
N ASP A 107 16.83 10.37 23.88
CA ASP A 107 17.87 9.35 23.72
C ASP A 107 17.18 7.99 23.58
N LEU A 108 17.10 7.50 22.36
CA LEU A 108 16.43 6.25 22.03
C LEU A 108 17.46 5.20 21.61
N GLN A 109 17.54 4.13 22.36
CA GLN A 109 18.38 2.98 22.07
C GLN A 109 17.56 1.82 21.59
N LEU A 110 17.95 1.23 20.47
CA LEU A 110 17.32 0.05 19.91
C LEU A 110 18.06 -1.20 20.41
N LEU A 111 17.32 -2.17 20.90
CA LEU A 111 17.83 -3.45 21.37
C LEU A 111 17.24 -4.58 20.51
N VAL A 112 18.12 -5.42 19.96
CA VAL A 112 17.74 -6.67 19.26
C VAL A 112 18.10 -7.83 20.17
N ASN A 113 17.11 -8.57 20.65
CA ASN A 113 17.31 -9.64 21.64
C ASN A 113 18.16 -9.21 22.83
N GLY A 114 17.94 -7.97 23.31
CA GLY A 114 18.70 -7.40 24.42
C GLY A 114 20.09 -6.84 24.07
N THR A 115 20.56 -6.98 22.85
CA THR A 115 21.83 -6.42 22.38
C THR A 115 21.61 -5.05 21.76
N ARG A 116 22.30 -4.03 22.25
CA ARG A 116 22.23 -2.66 21.74
C ARG A 116 22.71 -2.58 20.30
N LYS A 117 21.93 -1.88 19.47
CA LYS A 117 22.23 -1.55 18.08
C LYS A 117 21.94 -0.07 17.86
N GLU A 118 22.59 0.50 16.85
CA GLU A 118 22.38 1.90 16.49
C GLU A 118 21.18 2.04 15.55
N LEU A 119 20.38 3.10 15.77
CA LEU A 119 19.18 3.35 14.96
C LEU A 119 19.48 3.57 13.48
N PHE A 120 20.62 4.16 13.16
CA PHE A 120 21.03 4.44 11.78
C PHE A 120 21.44 3.18 10.99
N ASP A 121 21.56 2.03 11.67
CA ASP A 121 21.78 0.74 11.02
C ASP A 121 20.46 0.03 10.65
N PHE A 122 19.32 0.69 10.84
CA PHE A 122 18.03 0.12 10.51
C PHE A 122 17.25 1.01 9.56
N ILE A 123 16.69 0.42 8.54
CA ILE A 123 15.57 0.99 7.80
C ILE A 123 14.33 0.72 8.64
N ILE A 124 13.71 1.79 9.13
CA ILE A 124 12.56 1.74 10.03
C ILE A 124 11.38 2.40 9.33
N VAL A 125 10.37 1.60 9.01
CA VAL A 125 9.07 2.09 8.51
C VAL A 125 8.11 2.12 9.68
N SER A 126 7.57 3.28 10.02
CA SER A 126 6.81 3.50 11.28
C SER A 126 5.51 4.23 10.99
N SER A 127 4.41 3.79 11.61
CA SER A 127 3.09 4.41 11.49
C SER A 127 2.92 5.63 12.40
N GLY A 128 3.76 5.77 13.42
CA GLY A 128 3.70 6.86 14.39
C GLY A 128 4.89 7.79 14.29
N THR A 129 4.88 8.85 15.11
CA THR A 129 5.95 9.85 15.17
C THR A 129 7.28 9.23 15.60
N THR A 130 7.24 8.23 16.45
CA THR A 130 8.41 7.49 16.91
C THR A 130 8.17 5.99 16.82
N PRO A 131 9.18 5.17 16.53
CA PRO A 131 9.02 3.74 16.37
C PRO A 131 8.39 3.05 17.59
N TYR A 132 8.76 3.48 18.80
CA TYR A 132 8.29 2.88 20.06
C TYR A 132 6.85 3.30 20.46
N THR A 133 6.30 4.37 19.88
CA THR A 133 4.92 4.81 20.11
C THR A 133 3.97 4.36 19.00
N SER A 134 4.52 3.77 17.95
CA SER A 134 3.75 3.29 16.80
C SER A 134 2.83 2.16 17.21
N LYS A 135 1.63 2.17 16.65
CA LYS A 135 0.63 1.13 16.87
C LYS A 135 0.17 0.62 15.54
N GLY A 136 0.21 -0.68 15.39
CA GLY A 136 -0.33 -1.34 14.21
C GLY A 136 -1.85 -1.42 14.22
N ILE A 137 -2.38 -1.94 13.15
CA ILE A 137 -3.82 -2.06 12.93
C ILE A 137 -4.49 -2.92 14.00
N ILE A 138 -3.79 -3.95 14.50
CA ILE A 138 -4.31 -4.84 15.55
C ILE A 138 -4.50 -4.09 16.86
N GLN A 139 -3.52 -3.27 17.25
CA GLN A 139 -3.58 -2.52 18.51
C GLN A 139 -4.61 -1.39 18.43
N ASN A 140 -4.69 -0.70 17.31
CA ASN A 140 -5.65 0.39 17.09
C ASN A 140 -7.10 -0.10 17.09
N ASN A 141 -7.34 -1.33 16.65
CA ASN A 141 -8.69 -1.91 16.52
C ASN A 141 -8.93 -3.07 17.49
N LYS A 142 -8.27 -3.08 18.64
CA LYS A 142 -8.32 -4.18 19.60
C LYS A 142 -9.74 -4.52 20.07
N GLU A 143 -10.55 -3.52 20.35
CA GLU A 143 -11.93 -3.71 20.82
C GLU A 143 -12.82 -4.30 19.72
N LEU A 144 -12.71 -3.76 18.49
CA LEU A 144 -13.47 -4.26 17.35
C LEU A 144 -13.11 -5.72 17.03
N LEU A 145 -11.80 -6.02 16.96
CA LEU A 145 -11.32 -7.38 16.73
C LEU A 145 -11.73 -8.32 17.86
N GLY A 146 -11.71 -7.86 19.12
CA GLY A 146 -12.18 -8.60 20.29
C GLY A 146 -13.66 -8.98 20.18
N THR A 147 -14.53 -8.03 19.83
CA THR A 147 -15.96 -8.26 19.60
C THR A 147 -16.20 -9.26 18.46
N MET A 148 -15.43 -9.13 17.37
CA MET A 148 -15.49 -10.07 16.25
C MET A 148 -15.08 -11.48 16.65
N LEU A 149 -14.05 -11.65 17.48
CA LEU A 149 -13.61 -12.95 17.98
C LEU A 149 -14.67 -13.59 18.90
N LEU A 150 -15.33 -12.80 19.74
CA LEU A 150 -16.43 -13.28 20.59
C LEU A 150 -17.62 -13.75 19.73
N SER A 151 -17.99 -13.00 18.71
CA SER A 151 -19.04 -13.40 17.75
C SER A 151 -18.70 -14.72 17.05
N LEU A 152 -17.45 -14.91 16.61
CA LEU A 152 -16.98 -16.19 16.04
C LEU A 152 -17.05 -17.34 17.05
N GLY A 153 -16.70 -17.08 18.30
CA GLY A 153 -16.80 -18.07 19.37
C GLY A 153 -18.25 -18.50 19.61
N GLN A 154 -19.18 -17.57 19.48
CA GLN A 154 -20.62 -17.85 19.57
C GLN A 154 -21.12 -18.69 18.39
N GLU A 155 -20.74 -18.31 17.15
CA GLU A 155 -21.06 -19.07 15.94
C GLU A 155 -20.52 -20.51 16.01
N LYS A 156 -19.26 -20.67 16.45
CA LYS A 156 -18.65 -21.99 16.62
C LYS A 156 -19.46 -22.85 17.63
N ARG A 157 -19.88 -22.27 18.73
CA ARG A 157 -20.73 -22.97 19.71
C ARG A 157 -22.07 -23.35 19.14
N LEU A 158 -22.73 -22.44 18.39
CA LEU A 158 -24.02 -22.74 17.77
C LEU A 158 -23.90 -23.86 16.73
N SER A 159 -22.83 -23.82 15.89
CA SER A 159 -22.58 -24.87 14.91
C SER A 159 -22.22 -26.22 15.53
N SER A 160 -21.46 -26.23 16.63
CA SER A 160 -21.10 -27.48 17.32
C SER A 160 -22.26 -28.12 18.08
N THR A 161 -23.28 -27.34 18.47
CA THR A 161 -24.49 -27.84 19.14
C THR A 161 -25.62 -28.14 18.15
N GLY A 162 -25.32 -28.21 16.83
CA GLY A 162 -26.31 -28.57 15.80
C GLY A 162 -27.41 -27.53 15.60
N GLY A 163 -27.19 -26.27 16.01
CA GLY A 163 -28.22 -25.23 15.90
C GLY A 163 -29.45 -25.47 16.80
N VAL A 164 -29.35 -26.42 17.73
CA VAL A 164 -30.48 -26.79 18.55
C VAL A 164 -30.87 -25.63 19.45
N ASN A 165 -32.05 -25.15 19.22
CA ASN A 165 -32.69 -24.12 20.04
C ASN A 165 -32.73 -24.55 21.49
N ARG A 166 -32.24 -23.68 22.35
CA ARG A 166 -32.52 -23.84 23.79
C ARG A 166 -34.03 -23.77 23.94
N GLY A 167 -34.67 -24.93 24.08
CA GLY A 167 -36.09 -25.02 24.43
C GLY A 167 -36.28 -24.82 25.92
N ILE A 168 -37.47 -24.45 26.28
CA ILE A 168 -37.90 -24.40 27.65
C ILE A 168 -38.66 -25.71 27.93
N LEU A 169 -38.18 -26.46 28.92
CA LEU A 169 -38.96 -27.59 29.46
C LEU A 169 -39.97 -27.05 30.49
N LYS A 170 -41.22 -27.18 30.14
CA LYS A 170 -42.33 -26.75 31.00
C LYS A 170 -42.92 -27.98 31.67
N ALA A 171 -42.84 -28.02 32.99
CA ALA A 171 -43.50 -29.10 33.80
C ALA A 171 -44.87 -28.61 34.25
N THR A 172 -45.87 -29.45 34.09
CA THR A 172 -47.25 -29.18 34.55
C THR A 172 -47.38 -29.23 36.09
N ASN A 173 -46.52 -30.05 36.72
CA ASN A 173 -46.49 -30.19 38.17
C ASN A 173 -45.17 -29.73 38.77
N LYS A 174 -45.13 -29.31 40.02
CA LYS A 174 -43.94 -28.91 40.75
C LYS A 174 -43.01 -30.10 40.91
N LEU A 175 -41.83 -30.02 40.29
CA LEU A 175 -40.79 -31.04 40.40
C LEU A 175 -39.96 -30.85 41.68
N SER A 176 -39.47 -31.95 42.24
CA SER A 176 -38.49 -31.91 43.32
C SER A 176 -37.15 -31.45 42.79
N GLN A 177 -36.28 -30.93 43.66
CA GLN A 177 -34.93 -30.45 43.23
C GLN A 177 -34.08 -31.57 42.60
N ASP A 178 -34.21 -32.79 43.11
CA ASP A 178 -33.49 -33.95 42.57
C ASP A 178 -34.00 -34.34 41.19
N ALA A 179 -35.31 -34.26 40.95
CA ALA A 179 -35.88 -34.47 39.61
C ALA A 179 -35.43 -33.40 38.62
N ILE A 180 -35.34 -32.15 39.05
CA ILE A 180 -34.79 -31.04 38.20
C ILE A 180 -33.32 -31.30 37.85
N ASN A 181 -32.50 -31.74 38.79
CA ASN A 181 -31.11 -32.05 38.59
C ASN A 181 -30.92 -33.26 37.66
N ALA A 182 -31.67 -34.32 37.84
CA ALA A 182 -31.68 -35.49 36.97
C ALA A 182 -32.07 -35.13 35.54
N LEU A 183 -33.10 -34.31 35.38
CA LEU A 183 -33.55 -33.80 34.07
C LEU A 183 -32.48 -32.95 33.38
N LYS A 184 -31.79 -32.09 34.11
CA LYS A 184 -30.67 -31.28 33.60
C LYS A 184 -29.52 -32.17 33.13
N VAL A 185 -29.16 -33.20 33.87
CA VAL A 185 -28.09 -34.13 33.49
C VAL A 185 -28.47 -34.92 32.25
N ALA A 186 -29.68 -35.49 32.22
CA ALA A 186 -30.18 -36.21 31.05
C ALA A 186 -30.27 -35.32 29.81
N TRP A 187 -30.73 -34.08 29.97
CA TRP A 187 -30.80 -33.09 28.91
C TRP A 187 -29.40 -32.73 28.39
N LYS A 188 -28.44 -32.52 29.29
CA LYS A 188 -27.05 -32.22 28.92
C LYS A 188 -26.39 -33.37 28.19
N SER A 189 -26.62 -34.62 28.58
CA SER A 189 -26.05 -35.79 27.90
C SER A 189 -26.60 -35.98 26.50
N LEU A 190 -27.88 -35.68 26.25
CA LEU A 190 -28.51 -35.74 24.94
C LEU A 190 -27.89 -34.73 23.93
N TYR A 191 -27.46 -33.57 24.44
CA TYR A 191 -26.83 -32.54 23.58
C TYR A 191 -25.30 -32.59 23.51
N SER A 192 -24.66 -33.47 24.30
CA SER A 192 -23.22 -33.64 24.32
C SER A 192 -22.71 -34.88 23.56
N SER A 193 -23.61 -35.80 23.18
CA SER A 193 -23.23 -36.99 22.39
C SER A 193 -23.20 -36.67 20.90
N GLU A 194 -22.13 -37.08 20.23
CA GLU A 194 -21.94 -36.94 18.78
C GLU A 194 -22.93 -37.76 17.95
N ASP A 195 -23.68 -38.65 18.58
CA ASP A 195 -24.73 -39.46 17.93
C ASP A 195 -26.07 -38.71 17.89
N ASN A 196 -26.33 -38.08 16.79
CA ASN A 196 -27.54 -37.28 16.50
C ASN A 196 -28.85 -38.09 16.35
N ASN A 197 -28.90 -39.35 16.76
CA ASN A 197 -30.02 -40.22 16.48
C ASN A 197 -30.91 -40.53 17.72
N ASN A 198 -30.73 -39.84 18.83
CA ASN A 198 -31.47 -40.10 20.04
C ASN A 198 -32.80 -39.31 20.09
N ALA A 199 -33.90 -39.98 19.90
CA ALA A 199 -35.24 -39.43 20.14
C ALA A 199 -35.39 -39.05 21.64
N ILE A 200 -35.85 -37.83 21.89
CA ILE A 200 -36.13 -37.36 23.25
C ILE A 200 -37.50 -37.89 23.64
N VAL A 201 -37.53 -38.80 24.61
CA VAL A 201 -38.79 -39.27 25.21
C VAL A 201 -39.07 -38.38 26.43
N LEU A 202 -40.09 -37.55 26.32
CA LEU A 202 -40.56 -36.72 27.42
C LEU A 202 -41.62 -37.51 28.20
N ASN A 203 -41.52 -37.51 29.53
CA ASN A 203 -42.50 -38.16 30.42
C ASN A 203 -43.78 -37.32 30.50
N ASN A 204 -44.90 -37.96 30.79
CA ASN A 204 -46.22 -37.28 30.96
C ASN A 204 -46.10 -36.08 31.92
N GLY A 205 -46.52 -34.91 31.47
CA GLY A 205 -46.48 -33.67 32.26
C GLY A 205 -45.24 -32.77 32.02
N ILE A 206 -44.36 -33.13 31.07
CA ILE A 206 -43.25 -32.25 30.60
C ILE A 206 -43.50 -31.92 29.13
N ASP A 207 -43.64 -30.64 28.84
CA ASP A 207 -43.79 -30.13 27.48
C ASP A 207 -42.50 -29.37 27.05
N PHE A 208 -42.09 -29.58 25.80
CA PHE A 208 -40.93 -28.91 25.23
C PHE A 208 -41.37 -27.81 24.30
N GLN A 209 -41.14 -26.60 24.70
CA GLN A 209 -41.43 -25.45 23.90
C GLN A 209 -40.16 -24.93 23.21
N THR A 210 -40.08 -25.08 21.90
CA THR A 210 -38.96 -24.51 21.12
C THR A 210 -39.07 -23.01 21.11
N VAL A 211 -37.97 -22.34 21.43
CA VAL A 211 -37.83 -20.89 21.14
C VAL A 211 -37.42 -20.78 19.70
N SER A 212 -38.32 -20.29 18.84
CA SER A 212 -38.07 -20.19 17.39
C SER A 212 -36.83 -19.39 17.04
N SER A 213 -35.94 -19.97 16.23
CA SER A 213 -34.61 -19.44 15.93
C SER A 213 -34.43 -18.91 14.49
N ASN A 214 -35.50 -18.93 13.67
CA ASN A 214 -35.38 -18.53 12.28
C ASN A 214 -34.84 -17.10 12.06
N SER A 215 -35.10 -16.18 13.00
CA SER A 215 -34.53 -14.81 12.95
C SER A 215 -33.04 -14.75 13.28
N LYS A 216 -32.52 -15.70 14.10
CA LYS A 216 -31.13 -15.70 14.54
C LYS A 216 -30.17 -16.20 13.47
N ASP A 217 -30.58 -17.14 12.64
CA ASP A 217 -29.75 -17.70 11.58
C ASP A 217 -29.57 -16.71 10.41
N MET A 218 -30.59 -15.93 10.08
CA MET A 218 -30.48 -14.82 9.12
C MET A 218 -29.58 -13.72 9.66
N GLN A 219 -29.74 -13.32 10.92
CA GLN A 219 -28.88 -12.31 11.57
C GLN A 219 -27.41 -12.75 11.66
N LEU A 220 -27.13 -14.04 11.83
CA LEU A 220 -25.76 -14.56 11.85
C LEU A 220 -25.05 -14.39 10.49
N ASN A 221 -25.75 -14.62 9.39
CA ASN A 221 -25.19 -14.45 8.05
C ASN A 221 -24.97 -12.97 7.69
N GLU A 222 -25.91 -12.10 8.04
CA GLU A 222 -25.75 -10.65 7.90
C GLU A 222 -24.60 -10.12 8.74
N ASN A 223 -24.48 -10.57 10.01
CA ASN A 223 -23.37 -10.22 10.87
C ASN A 223 -22.01 -10.71 10.33
N LYS A 224 -21.97 -11.85 9.66
CA LYS A 224 -20.75 -12.34 8.99
C LYS A 224 -20.30 -11.39 7.90
N ARG A 225 -21.22 -11.02 7.01
CA ARG A 225 -20.90 -10.08 5.91
C ARG A 225 -20.47 -8.72 6.45
N LEU A 226 -21.22 -8.17 7.41
CA LEU A 226 -20.90 -6.89 8.05
C LEU A 226 -19.52 -6.92 8.72
N ASN A 227 -19.24 -7.95 9.50
CA ASN A 227 -17.95 -8.10 10.18
C ASN A 227 -16.78 -8.27 9.22
N SER A 228 -16.96 -8.98 8.08
CA SER A 228 -15.92 -9.07 7.07
C SER A 228 -15.68 -7.73 6.41
N LYS A 229 -16.75 -7.00 6.08
CA LYS A 229 -16.66 -5.64 5.53
C LYS A 229 -15.92 -4.69 6.46
N LEU A 230 -16.22 -4.71 7.75
CA LEU A 230 -15.52 -3.91 8.75
C LEU A 230 -14.02 -4.23 8.82
N VAL A 231 -13.62 -5.51 8.65
CA VAL A 231 -12.19 -5.86 8.55
C VAL A 231 -11.55 -5.20 7.34
N TYR A 232 -12.18 -5.25 6.18
CA TYR A 232 -11.64 -4.64 4.97
C TYR A 232 -11.56 -3.12 5.06
N GLU A 233 -12.56 -2.49 5.66
CA GLU A 233 -12.57 -1.05 5.96
C GLU A 233 -11.41 -0.62 6.88
N MET A 234 -11.00 -1.46 7.83
CA MET A 234 -9.82 -1.22 8.68
C MET A 234 -8.53 -1.09 7.85
N PHE A 235 -8.44 -1.77 6.70
CA PHE A 235 -7.30 -1.73 5.80
C PHE A 235 -7.50 -0.76 4.63
N ASN A 236 -8.58 0.01 4.64
CA ASN A 236 -9.02 0.86 3.52
C ASN A 236 -9.13 0.08 2.19
N ILE A 237 -9.53 -1.20 2.27
CA ILE A 237 -9.76 -2.04 1.09
C ILE A 237 -11.26 -1.94 0.76
N PRO A 238 -11.62 -1.44 -0.44
CA PRO A 238 -13.01 -1.43 -0.89
C PRO A 238 -13.58 -2.86 -0.96
N SER A 239 -14.81 -3.03 -0.48
CA SER A 239 -15.49 -4.35 -0.47
C SER A 239 -15.55 -4.99 -1.86
N ASP A 240 -15.74 -4.17 -2.89
CA ASP A 240 -15.89 -4.60 -4.28
C ASP A 240 -14.64 -5.28 -4.84
N MET A 241 -13.44 -4.92 -4.32
CA MET A 241 -12.19 -5.60 -4.68
C MET A 241 -12.17 -7.07 -4.30
N LEU A 242 -12.80 -7.42 -3.19
CA LEU A 242 -12.79 -8.78 -2.66
C LEU A 242 -13.97 -9.61 -3.16
N GLU A 243 -15.03 -8.93 -3.60
CA GLU A 243 -16.19 -9.57 -4.23
C GLU A 243 -15.98 -9.82 -5.75
N GLY A 244 -14.80 -9.42 -6.29
CA GLY A 244 -14.48 -9.58 -7.71
C GLY A 244 -15.25 -8.60 -8.64
N GLN A 245 -15.80 -7.54 -8.06
CA GLN A 245 -16.57 -6.51 -8.77
C GLN A 245 -15.80 -5.19 -8.90
N ALA A 246 -14.52 -5.20 -8.53
CA ALA A 246 -13.68 -4.02 -8.60
C ALA A 246 -13.55 -3.51 -10.03
N ASN A 247 -13.90 -2.26 -10.21
CA ASN A 247 -13.58 -1.53 -11.42
C ASN A 247 -12.23 -0.80 -11.24
N GLU A 248 -11.74 -0.23 -12.32
CA GLU A 248 -10.49 0.52 -12.37
C GLU A 248 -10.46 1.70 -11.38
N GLU A 249 -11.56 2.40 -11.21
CA GLU A 249 -11.69 3.53 -10.29
C GLU A 249 -11.58 3.08 -8.82
N THR A 250 -12.20 1.94 -8.49
CA THR A 250 -12.09 1.31 -7.16
C THR A 250 -10.66 0.91 -6.86
N PHE A 251 -9.95 0.31 -7.85
CA PHE A 251 -8.56 -0.05 -7.71
C PHE A 251 -7.66 1.18 -7.51
N ASN A 252 -7.83 2.22 -8.31
CA ASN A 252 -7.06 3.46 -8.17
C ASN A 252 -7.31 4.15 -6.82
N THR A 253 -8.54 4.11 -6.33
CA THR A 253 -8.88 4.62 -4.99
C THR A 253 -8.16 3.83 -3.90
N PHE A 254 -8.16 2.51 -4.00
CA PHE A 254 -7.40 1.64 -3.08
C PHE A 254 -5.90 1.93 -3.11
N VAL A 255 -5.29 2.06 -4.28
CA VAL A 255 -3.86 2.42 -4.41
C VAL A 255 -3.59 3.75 -3.73
N LYS A 256 -4.40 4.78 -3.99
CA LYS A 256 -4.22 6.12 -3.40
C LYS A 256 -4.40 6.14 -1.88
N MET A 257 -5.37 5.41 -1.35
CA MET A 257 -5.70 5.47 0.09
C MET A 257 -4.90 4.49 0.94
N SER A 258 -4.53 3.32 0.39
CA SER A 258 -3.90 2.25 1.17
C SER A 258 -2.43 2.04 0.82
N ILE A 259 -2.07 2.07 -0.47
CA ILE A 259 -0.73 1.72 -0.92
C ILE A 259 0.21 2.93 -0.89
N ASN A 260 -0.17 4.06 -1.49
CA ASN A 260 0.70 5.23 -1.60
C ASN A 260 1.22 5.76 -0.25
N PRO A 261 0.43 5.81 0.85
CA PRO A 261 0.97 6.22 2.15
C PRO A 261 2.07 5.29 2.67
N ILE A 262 1.96 3.99 2.40
CA ILE A 262 2.98 3.00 2.78
C ILE A 262 4.24 3.20 1.94
N LEU A 263 4.09 3.41 0.62
CA LEU A 263 5.20 3.66 -0.28
C LEU A 263 5.96 4.92 0.10
N THR A 264 5.26 6.01 0.37
CA THR A 264 5.87 7.27 0.81
C THR A 264 6.69 7.08 2.09
N ASN A 265 6.14 6.34 3.07
CA ASN A 265 6.84 6.06 4.31
C ASN A 265 8.09 5.19 4.08
N LEU A 266 7.98 4.19 3.21
CA LEU A 266 9.09 3.34 2.82
C LEU A 266 10.19 4.15 2.11
N GLU A 267 9.83 4.99 1.14
CA GLU A 267 10.78 5.87 0.42
C GLU A 267 11.55 6.78 1.38
N LEU A 268 10.84 7.42 2.31
CA LEU A 268 11.46 8.28 3.31
C LEU A 268 12.41 7.50 4.23
N ALA A 269 12.05 6.28 4.64
CA ALA A 269 12.89 5.42 5.45
C ALA A 269 14.16 4.98 4.70
N LEU A 270 14.05 4.63 3.42
CA LEU A 270 15.18 4.29 2.56
C LEU A 270 16.12 5.49 2.39
N ASN A 271 15.57 6.66 2.04
CA ASN A 271 16.34 7.89 1.85
C ASN A 271 17.06 8.34 3.13
N LYS A 272 16.43 8.14 4.28
CA LYS A 272 17.05 8.45 5.58
C LYS A 272 18.23 7.56 5.91
N THR A 273 18.14 6.26 5.63
CA THR A 273 19.08 5.25 6.15
C THR A 273 20.16 4.84 5.15
N LEU A 274 19.80 4.74 3.84
CA LEU A 274 20.72 4.23 2.83
C LEU A 274 21.55 5.31 2.13
N LEU A 275 21.12 6.57 2.20
CA LEU A 275 21.88 7.69 1.66
C LEU A 275 22.87 8.22 2.68
N ARG A 276 24.10 8.46 2.22
CA ARG A 276 25.13 9.16 2.99
C ARG A 276 24.79 10.65 3.07
N GLU A 277 25.32 11.36 4.06
CA GLU A 277 25.08 12.80 4.21
C GLU A 277 25.46 13.64 2.97
N ASN A 278 26.52 13.24 2.27
CA ASN A 278 26.96 13.90 1.03
C ASN A 278 26.12 13.53 -0.21
N GLU A 279 25.33 12.48 -0.14
CA GLU A 279 24.39 12.04 -1.18
C GLU A 279 23.00 12.65 -1.00
N LYS A 280 22.62 13.00 0.23
CA LYS A 280 21.34 13.63 0.54
C LYS A 280 21.19 14.95 -0.21
N GLY A 281 20.04 15.12 -0.85
CA GLY A 281 19.75 16.28 -1.71
C GLY A 281 20.23 16.14 -3.15
N LYS A 282 21.11 15.17 -3.44
CA LYS A 282 21.52 14.84 -4.82
C LYS A 282 20.89 13.53 -5.29
N LEU A 283 20.82 12.53 -4.41
CA LEU A 283 20.24 11.23 -4.71
C LEU A 283 18.93 11.04 -3.94
N PHE A 284 18.02 10.27 -4.53
CA PHE A 284 16.82 9.83 -3.84
C PHE A 284 16.32 8.47 -4.37
N PHE A 285 15.86 7.64 -3.45
CA PHE A 285 15.15 6.41 -3.76
C PHE A 285 13.67 6.71 -3.98
N LYS A 286 13.09 6.08 -4.98
CA LYS A 286 11.67 6.12 -5.29
C LYS A 286 11.18 4.73 -5.66
N VAL A 287 9.95 4.41 -5.28
CA VAL A 287 9.30 3.17 -5.70
C VAL A 287 8.62 3.41 -7.04
N ASN A 288 8.86 2.52 -7.99
CA ASN A 288 8.20 2.61 -9.29
C ASN A 288 6.76 2.10 -9.17
N THR A 289 5.80 2.97 -9.44
CA THR A 289 4.36 2.68 -9.39
C THR A 289 3.71 2.56 -10.77
N ASP A 290 4.49 2.56 -11.85
CA ASP A 290 3.97 2.59 -13.23
C ASP A 290 3.00 1.44 -13.52
N GLU A 291 3.24 0.26 -12.93
CA GLU A 291 2.33 -0.89 -13.09
C GLU A 291 0.99 -0.70 -12.40
N LEU A 292 0.96 0.02 -11.27
CA LEU A 292 -0.27 0.27 -10.51
C LEU A 292 -1.09 1.41 -11.12
N GLU A 293 -0.44 2.34 -11.82
CA GLU A 293 -1.05 3.57 -12.32
C GLU A 293 -1.34 3.56 -13.82
N ARG A 294 -1.34 2.38 -14.47
CA ARG A 294 -1.51 2.29 -15.94
C ARG A 294 -2.74 3.02 -16.46
N SER A 295 -3.86 2.94 -15.79
CA SER A 295 -5.08 3.61 -16.21
C SER A 295 -5.12 5.11 -15.88
N ASP A 296 -4.53 5.52 -14.77
CA ASP A 296 -4.27 6.94 -14.48
C ASP A 296 -3.28 7.53 -15.47
N MET A 297 -2.37 6.71 -16.03
CA MET A 297 -1.44 7.11 -17.06
C MET A 297 -2.16 7.58 -18.33
N GLU A 298 -3.14 6.83 -18.84
CA GLU A 298 -3.90 7.24 -20.02
C GLU A 298 -4.62 8.58 -19.81
N LYS A 299 -5.26 8.77 -18.66
CA LYS A 299 -5.91 10.03 -18.29
C LYS A 299 -4.90 11.17 -18.17
N ARG A 300 -3.74 10.88 -17.58
CA ARG A 300 -2.66 11.85 -17.40
C ARG A 300 -2.04 12.25 -18.73
N PHE A 301 -1.77 11.31 -19.63
CA PHE A 301 -1.28 11.63 -20.97
C PHE A 301 -2.29 12.39 -21.81
N LYS A 302 -3.59 12.10 -21.71
CA LYS A 302 -4.64 12.92 -22.31
C LYS A 302 -4.66 14.35 -21.76
N ALA A 303 -4.47 14.52 -20.46
CA ALA A 303 -4.35 15.83 -19.84
C ALA A 303 -3.08 16.59 -20.34
N TYR A 304 -1.94 15.90 -20.50
CA TYR A 304 -0.73 16.47 -21.09
C TYR A 304 -0.92 16.85 -22.56
N GLU A 305 -1.59 16.02 -23.34
CA GLU A 305 -1.94 16.36 -24.72
C GLU A 305 -2.74 17.67 -24.79
N ILE A 306 -3.73 17.81 -23.94
CA ILE A 306 -4.53 19.05 -23.85
C ILE A 306 -3.68 20.22 -23.40
N ALA A 307 -2.81 20.03 -22.41
CA ALA A 307 -1.92 21.08 -21.89
C ALA A 307 -0.89 21.53 -22.92
N LEU A 308 -0.28 20.60 -23.66
CA LEU A 308 0.65 20.91 -24.76
C LEU A 308 -0.05 21.60 -25.94
N LYS A 309 -1.26 21.15 -26.31
CA LYS A 309 -2.05 21.78 -27.38
C LYS A 309 -2.48 23.20 -27.04
N ASN A 310 -2.75 23.48 -25.77
CA ASN A 310 -3.15 24.81 -25.30
C ASN A 310 -1.96 25.66 -24.82
N SER A 311 -0.72 25.23 -25.05
CA SER A 311 0.50 25.97 -24.69
C SER A 311 0.63 26.25 -23.17
N ILE A 312 0.02 25.41 -22.34
CA ILE A 312 0.07 25.53 -20.87
C ILE A 312 1.42 24.97 -20.37
N PHE A 313 1.88 23.87 -20.96
CA PHE A 313 3.16 23.22 -20.64
C PHE A 313 4.06 23.16 -21.87
N THR A 314 5.36 23.21 -21.63
CA THR A 314 6.40 22.86 -22.59
C THR A 314 6.61 21.34 -22.60
N ILE A 315 7.27 20.82 -23.64
CA ILE A 315 7.61 19.41 -23.73
C ILE A 315 8.52 18.99 -22.56
N ASP A 316 9.50 19.82 -22.21
CA ASP A 316 10.42 19.55 -21.10
C ASP A 316 9.72 19.52 -19.73
N GLU A 317 8.75 20.39 -19.50
CA GLU A 317 7.97 20.36 -18.25
C GLU A 317 7.15 19.08 -18.11
N VAL A 318 6.57 18.58 -19.19
CA VAL A 318 5.86 17.29 -19.19
C VAL A 318 6.85 16.15 -18.96
N ARG A 319 8.00 16.15 -19.65
CA ARG A 319 9.05 15.14 -19.47
C ARG A 319 9.60 15.13 -18.04
N GLN A 320 9.80 16.30 -17.45
CA GLN A 320 10.27 16.42 -16.07
C GLN A 320 9.24 15.89 -15.05
N LYS A 321 7.93 16.09 -15.30
CA LYS A 321 6.87 15.50 -14.48
C LYS A 321 6.86 13.96 -14.52
N GLU A 322 7.29 13.37 -15.63
CA GLU A 322 7.41 11.92 -15.82
C GLU A 322 8.83 11.40 -15.52
N ASN A 323 9.68 12.20 -14.85
CA ASN A 323 11.09 11.88 -14.54
C ASN A 323 11.92 11.50 -15.77
N MET A 324 11.61 12.10 -16.92
CA MET A 324 12.36 11.93 -18.17
C MET A 324 13.32 13.08 -18.38
N ASN A 325 14.46 12.80 -19.01
CA ASN A 325 15.45 13.82 -19.35
C ASN A 325 14.89 14.85 -20.32
N LYS A 326 15.33 16.08 -20.18
CA LYS A 326 15.02 17.18 -21.10
C LYS A 326 15.49 16.85 -22.52
N LEU A 327 14.80 17.40 -23.52
CA LEU A 327 15.22 17.26 -24.91
C LEU A 327 16.05 18.47 -25.31
N PRO A 328 17.29 18.27 -25.80
CA PRO A 328 18.08 19.37 -26.32
C PRO A 328 17.36 20.01 -27.53
N LYS A 329 17.36 21.34 -27.57
CA LYS A 329 16.79 22.17 -28.64
C LYS A 329 15.26 22.28 -28.73
N ILE A 330 14.50 21.21 -28.51
CA ILE A 330 13.04 21.22 -28.73
C ILE A 330 12.19 21.20 -27.42
N GLY A 331 12.80 20.89 -26.31
CA GLY A 331 12.07 20.70 -25.05
C GLY A 331 11.41 21.95 -24.49
N LYS A 332 11.93 23.12 -24.79
CA LYS A 332 11.41 24.45 -24.38
C LYS A 332 10.41 25.06 -25.35
N LEU A 333 10.11 24.37 -26.44
CA LEU A 333 9.18 24.89 -27.45
C LEU A 333 7.73 24.81 -26.95
N ILE A 334 7.02 25.89 -27.17
CA ILE A 334 5.58 26.01 -26.92
C ILE A 334 4.85 26.00 -28.27
N ARG A 335 3.77 25.24 -28.34
CA ARG A 335 2.95 25.14 -29.55
C ARG A 335 1.95 26.28 -29.59
N LEU A 336 2.04 27.19 -30.55
CA LEU A 336 1.07 28.27 -30.74
C LEU A 336 -0.01 27.81 -31.77
N SER A 337 -1.26 27.91 -31.36
CA SER A 337 -2.44 27.23 -31.93
C SER A 337 -2.84 27.67 -33.37
N LEU A 338 -2.29 28.70 -33.95
CA LEU A 338 -2.81 29.25 -35.20
C LEU A 338 -2.22 28.67 -36.51
N ALA A 339 -1.18 27.84 -36.44
CA ALA A 339 -0.62 27.14 -37.61
C ALA A 339 0.49 26.15 -37.24
N ASP A 340 0.38 25.38 -36.17
CA ASP A 340 1.43 24.48 -35.69
C ASP A 340 2.82 25.18 -35.54
N VAL A 341 2.79 26.39 -35.01
CA VAL A 341 3.97 27.23 -34.78
C VAL A 341 4.62 26.85 -33.45
N LEU A 342 5.94 26.59 -33.48
CA LEU A 342 6.72 26.29 -32.29
C LEU A 342 7.45 27.56 -31.81
N PHE A 343 7.22 27.93 -30.55
CA PHE A 343 7.86 29.09 -29.94
C PHE A 343 8.90 28.65 -28.90
N ASP A 344 10.11 29.13 -29.04
CA ASP A 344 11.16 28.96 -28.04
C ASP A 344 11.14 30.14 -27.05
N SER A 345 10.65 29.87 -25.83
CA SER A 345 10.54 30.89 -24.79
C SER A 345 11.89 31.41 -24.27
N ALA A 346 13.00 30.70 -24.50
CA ALA A 346 14.33 31.10 -24.05
C ALA A 346 15.02 32.03 -25.04
N THR A 347 14.78 31.82 -26.36
CA THR A 347 15.45 32.56 -27.44
C THR A 347 14.51 33.54 -28.17
N GLY A 348 13.19 33.47 -27.88
CA GLY A 348 12.18 34.31 -28.57
C GLY A 348 11.98 33.94 -30.04
N LYS A 349 12.52 32.82 -30.49
CA LYS A 349 12.39 32.36 -31.88
C LYS A 349 11.09 31.58 -32.09
N VAL A 350 10.48 31.84 -33.24
CA VAL A 350 9.26 31.14 -33.70
C VAL A 350 9.62 30.32 -34.94
N PHE A 351 9.32 29.04 -34.88
CA PHE A 351 9.45 28.13 -36.02
C PHE A 351 8.06 27.76 -36.55
N ASN A 352 7.80 28.11 -37.80
CA ASN A 352 6.56 27.73 -38.48
C ASN A 352 6.78 26.42 -39.26
N THR A 353 6.12 25.37 -38.78
CA THR A 353 6.26 24.01 -39.34
C THR A 353 5.73 23.90 -40.77
N ASN A 354 4.73 24.73 -41.13
CA ASN A 354 4.12 24.69 -42.46
C ASN A 354 4.98 25.37 -43.54
N THR A 355 5.74 26.38 -43.13
CA THR A 355 6.60 27.14 -44.07
C THR A 355 8.08 26.84 -43.91
N SER A 356 8.44 26.03 -42.87
CA SER A 356 9.85 25.75 -42.49
C SER A 356 10.69 27.01 -42.25
N THR A 357 10.04 28.11 -41.82
CA THR A 357 10.70 29.40 -41.58
C THR A 357 10.85 29.68 -40.08
N THR A 358 12.00 30.25 -39.70
CA THR A 358 12.26 30.69 -38.33
C THR A 358 12.23 32.21 -38.29
N THR A 359 11.44 32.81 -37.41
CA THR A 359 11.33 34.25 -37.21
C THR A 359 11.68 34.62 -35.78
N ASN A 360 12.41 35.69 -35.57
CA ASN A 360 12.78 36.19 -34.25
C ASN A 360 11.77 37.26 -33.81
N LEU A 361 11.01 37.03 -32.73
CA LEU A 361 9.98 37.97 -32.25
C LEU A 361 10.57 39.06 -31.35
N ILE A 362 11.78 38.87 -30.81
CA ILE A 362 12.36 39.82 -29.83
C ILE A 362 13.07 40.97 -30.52
N ASP A 363 13.68 40.74 -31.68
CA ASP A 363 14.55 41.75 -32.36
C ASP A 363 13.83 42.60 -33.39
N GLY A 364 12.52 42.43 -33.61
CA GLY A 364 11.72 43.28 -34.49
C GLY A 364 12.16 43.37 -35.95
N GLU A 365 13.00 42.46 -36.41
CA GLU A 365 13.45 42.42 -37.81
C GLU A 365 12.38 41.74 -38.68
N GLU A 366 11.95 42.47 -39.69
CA GLU A 366 11.01 42.07 -40.71
C GLU A 366 11.47 40.83 -41.49
N THR A 367 10.51 39.93 -41.74
CA THR A 367 10.66 38.72 -42.52
C THR A 367 11.48 38.88 -43.81
N PRO A 368 12.48 38.02 -44.09
CA PRO A 368 13.02 37.93 -45.41
C PRO A 368 11.96 37.41 -46.39
N GLN A 369 11.67 38.18 -47.43
CA GLN A 369 10.85 37.72 -48.54
C GLN A 369 11.47 36.46 -49.13
N LEU A 370 10.66 35.47 -49.43
CA LEU A 370 11.03 34.27 -50.19
C LEU A 370 11.69 34.66 -51.50
N GLY A 371 13.02 34.57 -51.55
CA GLY A 371 13.79 34.53 -52.76
C GLY A 371 13.62 33.18 -53.44
N THR A 372 13.09 33.22 -54.63
CA THR A 372 12.99 32.07 -55.53
C THR A 372 14.33 31.41 -55.78
N GLY A 373 14.49 30.16 -55.34
CA GLY A 373 15.40 29.18 -55.92
C GLY A 373 16.89 29.33 -55.56
N GLY A 374 17.38 28.44 -54.74
CA GLY A 374 18.80 28.13 -54.61
C GLY A 374 19.25 27.93 -53.16
N GLU A 375 19.69 26.74 -52.89
CA GLU A 375 20.42 26.32 -51.68
C GLU A 375 19.65 26.03 -50.42
N ILE A 376 18.86 24.94 -50.43
CA ILE A 376 18.27 24.31 -49.25
C ILE A 376 19.00 22.98 -48.88
N GLU A 377 20.23 22.77 -49.29
CA GLU A 377 20.86 21.46 -49.00
C GLU A 377 21.71 21.41 -47.70
N ASN A 378 22.00 22.53 -47.03
CA ASN A 378 22.96 22.49 -45.93
C ASN A 378 22.38 22.70 -44.50
N GLU A 379 21.11 23.11 -44.34
CA GLU A 379 20.55 23.30 -42.98
C GLU A 379 19.62 22.19 -42.50
N VAL A 380 19.15 21.31 -43.40
CA VAL A 380 18.28 20.19 -43.03
C VAL A 380 19.05 19.05 -42.36
N ASN A 381 20.36 18.97 -42.53
CA ASN A 381 21.19 17.94 -41.93
C ASN A 381 21.54 18.18 -40.45
N GLU A 382 21.25 19.34 -39.88
CA GLU A 382 21.44 19.57 -38.41
C GLU A 382 20.25 19.14 -37.55
N PHE A 383 19.10 18.87 -38.16
CA PHE A 383 17.89 18.45 -37.39
C PHE A 383 17.60 16.94 -37.46
N THR A 384 18.37 16.17 -38.23
CA THR A 384 18.16 14.71 -38.38
C THR A 384 19.37 13.85 -37.97
N ALA A 385 20.38 14.42 -37.28
CA ALA A 385 21.47 13.64 -36.70
C ALA A 385 21.46 13.66 -35.18
#